data_d8b697e1e2ab18adc7ddbb4406c967de
#
_entry.id   d8b697e1e2ab18adc7ddbb4406c967de
#
_cell.length_a   1.000
_cell.length_b   1.000
_cell.length_c   1.000
_cell.angle_alpha   90.00
_cell.angle_beta   90.00
_cell.angle_gamma   90.00
#
_symmetry.space_group_name_H-M   'P 1'
#
loop_
_entity.id
_entity.type
_entity.pdbx_description
1 polymer ?
#
loop_
_entity_poly.entity_id
_entity_poly.type
_entity_poly.pdbx_seq_one_letter_code
_entity_poly.pdbx_strand_id
1 'polypeptide(L)' 'MFNNKGESKMFLIIERIEYSSIDHSFSIAQNTESKPKAEEFKKALEVLSTGGDHKKTFTIVEVA' A
#
# COMPACT_ATOMS: atom_id res chain seq x y z
N MET A 1 -5.85 -10.72 -28.04
CA MET A 1 -5.83 -10.25 -27.59
C MET A 1 -5.81 -10.23 -26.78
N PHE A 2 -5.83 -10.18 -26.62
CA PHE A 2 -5.88 -9.78 -25.95
C PHE A 2 -6.13 -9.68 -24.94
N ASN A 3 -6.14 -9.65 -24.69
CA ASN A 3 -6.38 -9.32 -23.88
C ASN A 3 -6.69 -9.09 -22.98
N ASN A 4 -6.75 -9.23 -22.67
CA ASN A 4 -7.07 -8.85 -22.01
C ASN A 4 -7.04 -8.34 -21.45
N LYS A 5 -6.89 -8.33 -21.64
CA LYS A 5 -6.86 -7.56 -21.37
C LYS A 5 -7.00 -6.60 -20.47
N GLY A 6 -6.99 -5.79 -20.63
CA GLY A 6 -7.47 -4.75 -19.72
C GLY A 6 -7.77 -5.21 -18.32
N GLU A 7 -7.67 -6.43 -18.11
CA GLU A 7 -7.90 -7.01 -16.79
C GLU A 7 -6.70 -6.93 -15.89
N SER A 8 -5.56 -6.54 -16.45
CA SER A 8 -4.36 -6.39 -15.63
C SER A 8 -4.54 -5.18 -14.73
N LYS A 9 -4.72 -5.43 -13.47
CA LYS A 9 -4.82 -4.39 -12.45
C LYS A 9 -3.64 -4.50 -11.51
N MET A 10 -3.19 -3.38 -11.04
CA MET A 10 -2.10 -3.33 -10.08
C MET A 10 -2.64 -2.69 -8.81
N PHE A 11 -2.31 -3.29 -7.69
CA PHE A 11 -2.68 -2.76 -6.39
C PHE A 11 -1.42 -2.28 -5.70
N LEU A 12 -1.41 -1.02 -5.33
CA LEU A 12 -0.28 -0.41 -4.65
C LEU A 12 -0.63 -0.21 -3.19
N ILE A 13 0.30 -0.53 -2.32
CA ILE A 13 0.14 -0.25 -0.91
C ILE A 13 0.96 0.99 -0.61
N ILE A 14 0.26 2.08 -0.35
CA ILE A 14 0.88 3.37 -0.11
C ILE A 14 1.11 3.52 1.39
N GLU A 15 2.36 3.77 1.76
CA GLU A 15 2.73 4.03 3.13
C GLU A 15 2.79 5.53 3.35
N ARG A 16 2.05 5.99 4.35
CA ARG A 16 2.09 7.38 4.76
C ARG A 16 2.71 7.43 6.14
N ILE A 17 3.77 8.21 6.28
CA ILE A 17 4.46 8.38 7.55
C ILE A 17 4.25 9.82 8.01
N GLU A 18 3.74 9.99 9.21
CA GLU A 18 3.55 11.31 9.80
C GLU A 18 4.69 11.58 10.77
N TYR A 19 5.49 12.59 10.45
CA TYR A 19 6.59 13.00 11.31
C TYR A 19 6.14 14.09 12.29
N SER A 20 5.17 14.88 11.87
CA SER A 20 4.58 15.92 12.71
C SER A 20 3.23 16.27 12.13
N SER A 21 2.54 17.24 12.74
CA SER A 21 1.22 17.62 12.27
C SER A 21 1.24 18.22 10.85
N ILE A 22 2.38 18.71 10.42
CA ILE A 22 2.50 19.33 9.10
C ILE A 22 3.52 18.64 8.20
N ASP A 23 4.20 17.62 8.70
CA ASP A 23 5.26 16.96 7.94
C ASP A 23 4.96 15.47 7.84
N HIS A 24 4.80 15.01 6.61
CA HIS A 24 4.54 13.60 6.34
C HIS A 24 5.09 13.26 4.96
N SER A 25 5.27 11.97 4.71
CA SER A 25 5.75 11.50 3.42
C SER A 25 4.91 10.32 2.97
N PHE A 26 4.97 10.09 1.67
CA PHE A 26 4.28 8.96 1.04
C PHE A 26 5.28 8.16 0.23
N SER A 27 5.10 6.86 0.23
CA SER A 27 5.92 6.00 -0.61
C SER A 27 5.13 4.73 -0.91
N ILE A 28 5.58 4.03 -1.95
CA ILE A 28 4.98 2.75 -2.30
C ILE A 28 5.72 1.68 -1.53
N ALA A 29 5.01 1.06 -0.58
CA ALA A 29 5.61 0.03 0.25
C ALA A 29 5.66 -1.31 -0.47
N GLN A 30 4.64 -1.60 -1.28
CA GLN A 30 4.53 -2.89 -1.94
C GLN A 30 3.57 -2.76 -3.12
N ASN A 31 3.66 -3.69 -4.07
CA ASN A 31 2.70 -3.74 -5.16
C ASN A 31 2.43 -5.20 -5.52
N THR A 32 1.24 -5.45 -6.07
CA THR A 32 0.85 -6.78 -6.45
C THR A 32 -0.32 -6.71 -7.42
N GLU A 33 -0.49 -7.76 -8.20
CA GLU A 33 -1.63 -7.83 -9.12
C GLU A 33 -2.84 -8.50 -8.47
N SER A 34 -2.70 -8.96 -7.25
CA SER A 34 -3.74 -9.70 -6.56
C SER A 34 -4.28 -8.87 -5.39
N LYS A 35 -5.59 -8.59 -5.42
CA LYS A 35 -6.21 -7.84 -4.34
C LYS A 35 -6.09 -8.56 -2.99
N PRO A 36 -6.37 -9.88 -2.90
CA PRO A 36 -6.20 -10.57 -1.63
C PRO A 36 -4.77 -10.46 -1.09
N LYS A 37 -3.77 -10.53 -1.97
CA LYS A 37 -2.39 -10.39 -1.53
C LYS A 37 -2.09 -8.98 -1.08
N ALA A 38 -2.70 -7.98 -1.74
CA ALA A 38 -2.52 -6.60 -1.32
C ALA A 38 -3.03 -6.42 0.11
N GLU A 39 -4.16 -7.03 0.43
CA GLU A 39 -4.71 -6.93 1.77
C GLU A 39 -3.82 -7.64 2.78
N GLU A 40 -3.24 -8.78 2.40
CA GLU A 40 -2.30 -9.48 3.26
C GLU A 40 -1.06 -8.65 3.51
N PHE A 41 -0.51 -8.03 2.47
CA PHE A 41 0.66 -7.19 2.61
C PHE A 41 0.36 -6.00 3.52
N LYS A 42 -0.80 -5.37 3.32
CA LYS A 42 -1.19 -4.24 4.14
C LYS A 42 -1.25 -4.64 5.60
N LYS A 43 -1.88 -5.77 5.88
CA LYS A 43 -2.04 -6.25 7.25
C LYS A 43 -0.68 -6.55 7.87
N ALA A 44 0.20 -7.20 7.12
CA ALA A 44 1.53 -7.52 7.63
C ALA A 44 2.33 -6.25 7.92
N LEU A 45 2.23 -5.26 7.02
CA LEU A 45 2.95 -4.01 7.21
C LEU A 45 2.43 -3.25 8.41
N GLU A 46 1.11 -3.30 8.64
CA GLU A 46 0.54 -2.66 9.81
C GLU A 46 1.07 -3.27 11.09
N VAL A 47 1.18 -4.60 11.12
CA VAL A 47 1.71 -5.29 12.28
C VAL A 47 3.17 -4.93 12.51
N LEU A 48 3.97 -4.91 11.43
CA LEU A 48 5.39 -4.58 11.54
C LEU A 48 5.63 -3.15 11.95
N SER A 49 4.66 -2.27 11.70
CA SER A 49 4.80 -0.84 12.02
C SER A 49 4.36 -0.52 13.44
N THR A 50 3.81 -1.49 14.13
CA THR A 50 3.34 -1.27 15.49
C THR A 50 4.51 -0.96 16.40
N GLY A 51 4.40 0.10 17.16
CA GLY A 51 5.44 0.47 18.10
C GLY A 51 6.53 1.37 17.54
N GLY A 52 6.38 1.79 16.27
CA GLY A 52 7.34 2.72 15.69
C GLY A 52 7.22 4.12 16.28
N ASP A 53 8.23 4.95 16.05
CA ASP A 53 8.27 6.30 16.59
C ASP A 53 7.31 7.23 15.86
N HIS A 54 6.95 6.90 14.63
CA HIS A 54 6.08 7.74 13.81
C HIS A 54 4.82 6.96 13.45
N LYS A 55 3.75 7.70 13.31
CA LYS A 55 2.49 7.10 12.91
C LYS A 55 2.55 6.75 11.43
N LYS A 56 2.22 5.52 11.10
CA LYS A 56 2.21 5.02 9.73
C LYS A 56 0.82 4.54 9.37
N THR A 57 0.40 4.87 8.18
CA THR A 57 -0.89 4.45 7.64
C THR A 57 -0.67 3.80 6.29
N PHE A 58 -1.33 2.69 6.03
CA PHE A 58 -1.21 1.99 4.76
C PHE A 58 -2.55 2.00 4.05
N THR A 59 -2.53 2.30 2.77
CA THR A 59 -3.73 2.39 1.95
C THR A 59 -3.51 1.61 0.67
N ILE A 60 -4.51 0.85 0.26
CA ILE A 60 -4.44 0.11 -1.00
C ILE A 60 -5.08 0.98 -2.08
N VAL A 61 -4.35 1.18 -3.18
CA VAL A 61 -4.82 1.94 -4.32
C VAL A 61 -4.83 1.02 -5.53
N GLU A 62 -5.94 0.96 -6.21
CA GLU A 62 -6.06 0.15 -7.42
C GLU A 62 -5.73 1.02 -8.62
N VAL A 63 -4.81 0.52 -9.44
CA VAL A 63 -4.39 1.19 -10.66
C VAL A 63 -4.68 0.27 -11.83
N ALA A 64 -5.47 0.76 -12.76
CA ALA A 64 -5.81 -0.04 -13.95
C ALA A 64 -4.73 0.01 -14.99
#